data_b4eb7366d1894a86c48a3576722e1c1f
#
_entry.id   b4eb7366d1894a86c48a3576722e1c1f
#
_cell.length_a   1.000
_cell.length_b   1.000
_cell.length_c   1.000
_cell.angle_alpha   90.00
_cell.angle_beta   90.00
_cell.angle_gamma   90.00
#
_symmetry.space_group_name_H-M   'P 1'
#
loop_
_entity.id
_entity.type
_entity.pdbx_description
1 polymer ?
#
loop_
_entity_poly.entity_id
_entity_poly.type
_entity_poly.pdbx_seq_one_letter_code
_entity_poly.pdbx_strand_id
1 'polypeptide(L)'
;MTTSLRLARRLGWDEEQVQALRWGAYLHDLGKIAIPDAILHKPGALTPAERKVMESHARIGYELLQKLHFWPTETLDLVRYHHEKWNGTGYPAGLRGQDIPETARVFSIVDVYDALTSERPYKAAWTRQEALAEIERQTGQHFDPRYVETFVA
;
A
#
# COMPACT_ATOMS: atom_id res chain seq x y z
N MET A 1 9.08 -0.31 7.07
CA MET A 1 9.75 1.00 6.88
C MET A 1 11.07 0.88 6.15
N THR A 2 12.04 0.15 6.70
CA THR A 2 13.39 -0.01 6.12
C THR A 2 13.35 -0.56 4.70
N THR A 3 12.43 -1.48 4.40
CA THR A 3 12.29 -2.12 3.09
C THR A 3 11.89 -1.11 1.99
N SER A 4 10.91 -0.25 2.26
CA SER A 4 10.49 0.78 1.30
C SER A 4 11.61 1.77 0.98
N LEU A 5 12.37 2.19 1.98
CA LEU A 5 13.48 3.12 1.77
C LEU A 5 14.63 2.48 0.98
N ARG A 6 14.90 1.19 1.21
CA ARG A 6 15.90 0.45 0.42
C ARG A 6 15.48 0.37 -1.04
N LEU A 7 14.21 0.06 -1.29
CA LEU A 7 13.69 -0.01 -2.66
C LEU A 7 13.79 1.35 -3.35
N ALA A 8 13.35 2.42 -2.70
CA ALA A 8 13.43 3.77 -3.25
C ALA A 8 14.86 4.17 -3.64
N ARG A 9 15.83 3.86 -2.78
CA ARG A 9 17.25 4.13 -3.06
C ARG A 9 17.76 3.31 -4.25
N ARG A 10 17.36 2.06 -4.36
CA ARG A 10 17.73 1.20 -5.51
C ARG A 10 17.12 1.70 -6.81
N LEU A 11 15.96 2.35 -6.74
CA LEU A 11 15.32 3.00 -7.87
C LEU A 11 15.96 4.34 -8.25
N GLY A 12 16.92 4.82 -7.48
CA GLY A 12 17.60 6.10 -7.72
C GLY A 12 16.75 7.32 -7.37
N TRP A 13 15.80 7.16 -6.48
CA TRP A 13 14.93 8.27 -6.05
C TRP A 13 15.73 9.31 -5.27
N ASP A 14 15.41 10.58 -5.48
CA ASP A 14 16.00 11.68 -4.74
C ASP A 14 15.47 11.73 -3.29
N GLU A 15 16.07 12.59 -2.47
CA GLU A 15 15.72 12.67 -1.05
C GLU A 15 14.28 13.14 -0.83
N GLU A 16 13.75 14.01 -1.68
CA GLU A 16 12.34 14.47 -1.57
C GLU A 16 11.38 13.31 -1.83
N GLN A 17 11.62 12.51 -2.86
CA GLN A 17 10.83 11.33 -3.17
C GLN A 17 10.92 10.27 -2.06
N VAL A 18 12.12 10.04 -1.54
CA VAL A 18 12.35 9.12 -0.40
C VAL A 18 11.60 9.58 0.83
N GLN A 19 11.63 10.88 1.12
CA GLN A 19 10.94 11.45 2.27
C GLN A 19 9.42 11.36 2.12
N ALA A 20 8.89 11.63 0.93
CA ALA A 20 7.47 11.49 0.63
C ALA A 20 6.99 10.04 0.83
N LEU A 21 7.78 9.07 0.37
CA LEU A 21 7.50 7.65 0.58
C LEU A 21 7.53 7.28 2.06
N ARG A 22 8.49 7.80 2.80
CA ARG A 22 8.62 7.56 4.26
C ARG A 22 7.36 8.02 5.00
N TRP A 23 6.93 9.26 4.77
CA TRP A 23 5.73 9.80 5.39
C TRP A 23 4.47 9.02 4.99
N GLY A 24 4.34 8.69 3.71
CA GLY A 24 3.22 7.88 3.22
C GLY A 24 3.18 6.51 3.88
N ALA A 25 4.31 5.86 4.05
CA ALA A 25 4.41 4.57 4.72
C ALA A 25 3.97 4.63 6.19
N TYR A 26 4.27 5.71 6.90
CA TYR A 26 3.80 5.90 8.26
C TYR A 26 2.29 6.17 8.33
N LEU A 27 1.75 6.87 7.36
CA LEU A 27 0.41 7.46 7.41
C LEU A 27 -0.64 6.70 6.59
N HIS A 28 -0.23 5.68 5.82
CA HIS A 28 -1.13 5.02 4.86
C HIS A 28 -2.40 4.45 5.48
N ASP A 29 -2.34 3.99 6.72
CA ASP A 29 -3.48 3.41 7.45
C ASP A 29 -4.15 4.38 8.44
N LEU A 30 -3.79 5.67 8.40
CA LEU A 30 -4.36 6.66 9.32
C LEU A 30 -5.90 6.67 9.29
N GLY A 31 -6.50 6.50 8.13
CA GLY A 31 -7.96 6.49 7.97
C GLY A 31 -8.67 5.37 8.71
N LYS A 32 -7.95 4.34 9.16
CA LYS A 32 -8.54 3.25 9.95
C LYS A 32 -9.10 3.70 11.30
N ILE A 33 -8.68 4.86 11.81
CA ILE A 33 -9.26 5.43 13.03
C ILE A 33 -10.77 5.70 12.92
N ALA A 34 -11.26 5.87 11.71
CA ALA A 34 -12.68 6.13 11.43
C ALA A 34 -13.47 4.84 11.13
N ILE A 35 -12.81 3.68 11.12
CA ILE A 35 -13.47 2.40 10.86
C ILE A 35 -14.04 1.87 12.17
N PRO A 36 -15.35 1.51 12.24
CA PRO A 36 -15.95 0.92 13.45
C PRO A 36 -15.20 -0.33 13.89
N ASP A 37 -15.00 -0.48 15.22
CA ASP A 37 -14.27 -1.61 15.80
C ASP A 37 -14.89 -2.96 15.42
N ALA A 38 -16.20 -3.03 15.30
CA ALA A 38 -16.90 -4.25 14.88
C ALA A 38 -16.46 -4.75 13.49
N ILE A 39 -16.05 -3.85 12.61
CA ILE A 39 -15.54 -4.18 11.28
C ILE A 39 -14.03 -4.36 11.33
N LEU A 40 -13.31 -3.40 11.94
CA LEU A 40 -11.85 -3.38 12.03
C LEU A 40 -11.29 -4.63 12.70
N HIS A 41 -11.93 -5.12 13.75
CA HIS A 41 -11.51 -6.27 14.54
C HIS A 41 -12.40 -7.51 14.34
N LYS A 42 -13.19 -7.56 13.29
CA LYS A 42 -14.07 -8.70 13.02
C LYS A 42 -13.25 -9.99 12.91
N PRO A 43 -13.58 -11.06 13.66
CA PRO A 43 -12.82 -12.31 13.67
C PRO A 43 -13.11 -13.23 12.48
N GLY A 44 -13.70 -12.75 11.42
CA GLY A 44 -14.03 -13.53 10.23
C GLY A 44 -14.05 -12.69 8.98
N ALA A 45 -14.54 -13.26 7.88
CA ALA A 45 -14.66 -12.57 6.61
C ALA A 45 -15.63 -11.39 6.70
N LEU A 46 -15.28 -10.29 6.03
CA LEU A 46 -16.16 -9.13 5.92
C LEU A 46 -17.26 -9.38 4.89
N THR A 47 -18.48 -8.94 5.17
CA THR A 47 -19.54 -8.85 4.16
C THR A 47 -19.17 -7.83 3.09
N PRO A 48 -19.79 -7.82 1.89
CA PRO A 48 -19.55 -6.79 0.89
C PRO A 48 -19.75 -5.37 1.40
N ALA A 49 -20.76 -5.13 2.25
CA ALA A 49 -21.01 -3.82 2.86
C ALA A 49 -19.91 -3.43 3.84
N GLU A 50 -19.49 -4.35 4.71
CA GLU A 50 -18.39 -4.15 5.66
C GLU A 50 -17.06 -3.91 4.94
N ARG A 51 -16.82 -4.61 3.84
CA ARG A 51 -15.64 -4.42 3.01
C ARG A 51 -15.57 -3.00 2.44
N LYS A 52 -16.68 -2.47 1.95
CA LYS A 52 -16.75 -1.07 1.49
C LYS A 52 -16.40 -0.09 2.60
N VAL A 53 -16.88 -0.33 3.82
CA VAL A 53 -16.52 0.49 4.97
C VAL A 53 -15.02 0.40 5.24
N MET A 54 -14.44 -0.79 5.27
CA MET A 54 -13.00 -0.97 5.47
C MET A 54 -12.18 -0.29 4.36
N GLU A 55 -12.56 -0.43 3.11
CA GLU A 55 -11.88 0.19 1.96
C GLU A 55 -11.88 1.72 2.03
N SER A 56 -12.85 2.31 2.72
CA SER A 56 -12.95 3.77 2.87
C SER A 56 -11.77 4.39 3.62
N HIS A 57 -10.97 3.59 4.35
CA HIS A 57 -9.84 4.13 5.11
C HIS A 57 -8.82 4.88 4.24
N ALA A 58 -8.61 4.46 3.00
CA ALA A 58 -7.68 5.11 2.08
C ALA A 58 -8.15 6.54 1.74
N ARG A 59 -9.43 6.70 1.39
CA ARG A 59 -10.04 8.00 1.12
C ARG A 59 -10.06 8.88 2.37
N ILE A 60 -10.48 8.33 3.50
CA ILE A 60 -10.57 9.07 4.77
C ILE A 60 -9.19 9.55 5.20
N GLY A 61 -8.17 8.70 5.13
CA GLY A 61 -6.80 9.10 5.46
C GLY A 61 -6.30 10.24 4.57
N TYR A 62 -6.56 10.15 3.27
CA TYR A 62 -6.25 11.23 2.33
C TYR A 62 -6.95 12.54 2.72
N GLU A 63 -8.25 12.49 2.97
CA GLU A 63 -9.05 13.70 3.33
C GLU A 63 -8.57 14.35 4.63
N LEU A 64 -8.20 13.54 5.62
CA LEU A 64 -7.65 14.03 6.89
C LEU A 64 -6.32 14.76 6.69
N LEU A 65 -5.41 14.16 5.93
CA LEU A 65 -4.09 14.73 5.68
C LEU A 65 -4.16 15.98 4.79
N GLN A 66 -5.02 15.96 3.78
CA GLN A 66 -5.17 17.09 2.86
C GLN A 66 -5.54 18.39 3.57
N LYS A 67 -6.33 18.31 4.63
CA LYS A 67 -6.74 19.48 5.42
C LYS A 67 -5.57 20.22 6.06
N LEU A 68 -4.45 19.58 6.27
CA LEU A 68 -3.27 20.16 6.90
C LEU A 68 -2.42 21.02 5.95
N HIS A 69 -2.59 20.86 4.65
CA HIS A 69 -1.96 21.65 3.59
C HIS A 69 -0.41 21.67 3.55
N PHE A 70 0.29 20.80 4.27
CA PHE A 70 1.75 20.78 4.27
C PHE A 70 2.37 19.48 3.79
N TRP A 71 1.57 18.45 3.54
CA TRP A 71 2.08 17.16 3.04
C TRP A 71 2.40 17.23 1.56
N PRO A 72 3.52 16.61 1.11
CA PRO A 72 3.80 16.48 -0.32
C PRO A 72 2.66 15.76 -1.05
N THR A 73 2.43 16.12 -2.30
CA THR A 73 1.42 15.46 -3.15
C THR A 73 1.68 13.94 -3.25
N GLU A 74 2.93 13.54 -3.37
CA GLU A 74 3.35 12.14 -3.45
C GLU A 74 2.98 11.34 -2.19
N THR A 75 3.05 11.97 -1.02
CA THR A 75 2.60 11.37 0.24
C THR A 75 1.09 11.17 0.25
N LEU A 76 0.33 12.19 -0.15
CA LEU A 76 -1.13 12.12 -0.24
C LEU A 76 -1.58 11.07 -1.26
N ASP A 77 -0.91 10.98 -2.39
CA ASP A 77 -1.17 10.00 -3.44
C ASP A 77 -0.94 8.57 -2.91
N LEU A 78 0.14 8.34 -2.18
CA LEU A 78 0.41 7.05 -1.56
C LEU A 78 -0.72 6.65 -0.61
N VAL A 79 -1.12 7.53 0.27
CA VAL A 79 -2.18 7.26 1.26
C VAL A 79 -3.50 6.93 0.56
N ARG A 80 -3.86 7.69 -0.46
CA ARG A 80 -5.12 7.51 -1.18
C ARG A 80 -5.15 6.25 -2.04
N TYR A 81 -4.04 5.94 -2.73
CA TYR A 81 -4.02 4.96 -3.82
C TYR A 81 -3.19 3.70 -3.55
N HIS A 82 -2.73 3.48 -2.32
CA HIS A 82 -1.88 2.30 -2.02
C HIS A 82 -2.58 0.95 -2.21
N HIS A 83 -3.90 0.91 -2.31
CA HIS A 83 -4.67 -0.29 -2.61
C HIS A 83 -5.12 -0.40 -4.08
N GLU A 84 -4.70 0.53 -4.93
CA GLU A 84 -4.88 0.35 -6.37
C GLU A 84 -4.00 -0.80 -6.87
N LYS A 85 -4.45 -1.47 -7.92
CA LYS A 85 -3.75 -2.60 -8.53
C LYS A 85 -3.43 -2.30 -9.99
N TRP A 86 -2.27 -2.74 -10.43
CA TRP A 86 -1.78 -2.50 -11.80
C TRP A 86 -2.83 -2.83 -12.88
N ASN A 87 -3.60 -3.90 -12.68
CA ASN A 87 -4.66 -4.34 -13.61
C ASN A 87 -5.98 -3.58 -13.51
N GLY A 88 -6.09 -2.58 -12.65
CA GLY A 88 -7.30 -1.75 -12.51
C GLY A 88 -8.37 -2.34 -11.59
N THR A 89 -8.11 -3.44 -10.90
CA THR A 89 -9.10 -4.10 -10.01
C THR A 89 -9.03 -3.66 -8.56
N GLY A 90 -8.20 -2.67 -8.25
CA GLY A 90 -8.06 -2.12 -6.89
C GLY A 90 -9.07 -1.04 -6.57
N TYR A 91 -8.80 -0.31 -5.50
CA TYR A 91 -9.63 0.78 -5.01
C TYR A 91 -8.76 1.92 -4.46
N PRO A 92 -9.28 3.15 -4.27
CA PRO A 92 -10.67 3.57 -4.34
C PRO A 92 -11.18 3.92 -5.74
N ALA A 93 -10.30 4.18 -6.72
CA ALA A 93 -10.70 4.73 -8.02
C ALA A 93 -10.66 3.73 -9.17
N GLY A 94 -10.03 2.56 -8.98
CA GLY A 94 -9.84 1.58 -10.04
C GLY A 94 -8.85 2.05 -11.10
N LEU A 95 -7.82 2.80 -10.70
CA LEU A 95 -6.77 3.25 -11.59
C LEU A 95 -5.97 2.06 -12.13
N ARG A 96 -5.46 2.21 -13.35
CA ARG A 96 -4.77 1.14 -14.04
C ARG A 96 -3.39 1.59 -14.53
N GLY A 97 -2.41 0.70 -14.41
CA GLY A 97 -1.08 0.93 -14.97
C GLY A 97 -0.44 2.20 -14.44
N GLN A 98 0.10 3.00 -15.33
CA GLN A 98 0.81 4.24 -14.98
C GLN A 98 -0.12 5.38 -14.51
N ASP A 99 -1.43 5.22 -14.61
CA ASP A 99 -2.38 6.16 -13.99
C ASP A 99 -2.34 6.10 -12.47
N ILE A 100 -1.85 4.98 -11.90
CA ILE A 100 -1.58 4.87 -10.47
C ILE A 100 -0.32 5.70 -10.15
N PRO A 101 -0.38 6.64 -9.17
CA PRO A 101 0.78 7.41 -8.77
C PRO A 101 1.98 6.52 -8.40
N GLU A 102 3.18 6.95 -8.77
CA GLU A 102 4.40 6.17 -8.64
C GLU A 102 4.68 5.71 -7.21
N THR A 103 4.51 6.60 -6.23
CA THR A 103 4.71 6.25 -4.81
C THR A 103 3.76 5.15 -4.35
N ALA A 104 2.53 5.17 -4.83
CA ALA A 104 1.54 4.12 -4.53
C ALA A 104 1.93 2.78 -5.18
N ARG A 105 2.41 2.80 -6.43
CA ARG A 105 2.89 1.58 -7.11
C ARG A 105 4.07 0.93 -6.40
N VAL A 106 5.01 1.72 -5.96
CA VAL A 106 6.20 1.24 -5.22
C VAL A 106 5.80 0.73 -3.84
N PHE A 107 5.01 1.50 -3.10
CA PHE A 107 4.62 1.15 -1.74
C PHE A 107 3.75 -0.11 -1.68
N SER A 108 2.88 -0.34 -2.65
CA SER A 108 2.00 -1.52 -2.66
C SER A 108 2.78 -2.84 -2.60
N ILE A 109 3.94 -2.91 -3.24
CA ILE A 109 4.82 -4.09 -3.19
C ILE A 109 5.33 -4.32 -1.76
N VAL A 110 5.82 -3.27 -1.14
CA VAL A 110 6.36 -3.32 0.22
C VAL A 110 5.28 -3.66 1.24
N ASP A 111 4.11 -3.04 1.09
CA ASP A 111 2.97 -3.26 1.98
C ASP A 111 2.51 -4.73 1.98
N VAL A 112 2.39 -5.31 0.80
CA VAL A 112 2.05 -6.74 0.66
C VAL A 112 3.17 -7.62 1.21
N TYR A 113 4.43 -7.33 0.91
CA TYR A 113 5.57 -8.08 1.43
C TYR A 113 5.58 -8.07 2.96
N ASP A 114 5.43 -6.91 3.58
CA ASP A 114 5.40 -6.78 5.04
C ASP A 114 4.21 -7.52 5.64
N ALA A 115 3.05 -7.47 4.99
CA ALA A 115 1.87 -8.22 5.44
C ALA A 115 2.09 -9.74 5.38
N LEU A 116 2.74 -10.25 4.34
CA LEU A 116 3.03 -11.68 4.18
C LEU A 116 4.08 -12.17 5.16
N THR A 117 5.11 -11.37 5.44
CA THR A 117 6.25 -11.76 6.29
C THR A 117 6.07 -11.44 7.77
N SER A 118 4.97 -10.81 8.16
CA SER A 118 4.65 -10.49 9.55
C SER A 118 3.67 -11.50 10.14
N GLU A 119 3.92 -11.91 11.39
CA GLU A 119 2.97 -12.72 12.15
C GLU A 119 1.72 -11.91 12.47
N ARG A 120 0.57 -12.55 12.33
CA ARG A 120 -0.73 -12.02 12.75
C ARG A 120 -1.46 -13.06 13.58
N PRO A 121 -2.42 -12.68 14.45
CA PRO A 121 -3.12 -13.61 15.37
C PRO A 121 -3.70 -14.85 14.70
N TYR A 122 -4.03 -14.76 13.40
CA TYR A 122 -4.68 -15.84 12.63
C TYR A 122 -3.84 -16.36 11.47
N LYS A 123 -2.56 -15.93 11.38
CA LYS A 123 -1.72 -16.27 10.24
C LYS A 123 -0.25 -16.28 10.63
N ALA A 124 0.43 -17.41 10.39
CA ALA A 124 1.88 -17.50 10.51
C ALA A 124 2.56 -16.64 9.43
N ALA A 125 3.72 -16.07 9.77
CA ALA A 125 4.53 -15.34 8.81
C ALA A 125 5.05 -16.28 7.71
N TRP A 126 4.98 -15.81 6.47
CA TRP A 126 5.63 -16.49 5.35
C TRP A 126 7.14 -16.27 5.41
N THR A 127 7.89 -17.20 4.86
CA THR A 127 9.32 -16.99 4.65
C THR A 127 9.53 -15.87 3.61
N ARG A 128 10.73 -15.30 3.64
CA ARG A 128 11.12 -14.32 2.62
C ARG A 128 10.96 -14.88 1.20
N GLN A 129 11.39 -16.13 0.99
CA GLN A 129 11.33 -16.77 -0.31
C GLN A 129 9.90 -16.94 -0.81
N GLU A 130 9.00 -17.39 0.06
CA GLU A 130 7.57 -17.54 -0.27
C GLU A 130 6.93 -16.18 -0.62
N ALA A 131 7.22 -15.15 0.16
CA ALA A 131 6.70 -13.81 -0.08
C ALA A 131 7.21 -13.22 -1.41
N LEU A 132 8.49 -13.38 -1.71
CA LEU A 132 9.04 -12.92 -2.99
C LEU A 132 8.44 -13.67 -4.18
N ALA A 133 8.25 -14.98 -4.06
CA ALA A 133 7.60 -15.78 -5.11
C ALA A 133 6.16 -15.30 -5.38
N GLU A 134 5.41 -14.96 -4.34
CA GLU A 134 4.06 -14.43 -4.50
C GLU A 134 4.05 -13.06 -5.17
N ILE A 135 4.98 -12.18 -4.82
CA ILE A 135 5.11 -10.88 -5.46
C ILE A 135 5.45 -11.03 -6.94
N GLU A 136 6.37 -11.93 -7.28
CA GLU A 136 6.68 -12.25 -8.68
C GLU A 136 5.48 -12.79 -9.43
N ARG A 137 4.71 -13.68 -8.81
CA ARG A 137 3.49 -14.26 -9.40
C ARG A 137 2.45 -13.19 -9.71
N GLN A 138 2.37 -12.14 -8.91
CA GLN A 138 1.43 -11.04 -9.07
C GLN A 138 1.94 -9.92 -10.00
N THR A 139 3.09 -10.09 -10.61
CA THR A 139 3.65 -9.14 -11.57
C THR A 139 2.69 -8.93 -12.73
N GLY A 140 2.39 -7.67 -13.04
CA GLY A 140 1.46 -7.32 -14.11
C GLY A 140 -0.02 -7.47 -13.73
N GLN A 141 -0.34 -8.06 -12.59
CA GLN A 141 -1.69 -8.15 -12.03
C GLN A 141 -1.86 -7.10 -10.94
N HIS A 142 -1.32 -7.36 -9.77
CA HIS A 142 -1.34 -6.42 -8.65
C HIS A 142 -0.26 -5.34 -8.79
N PHE A 143 0.93 -5.71 -9.24
CA PHE A 143 2.13 -4.89 -9.18
C PHE A 143 2.67 -4.48 -10.55
N ASP A 144 3.27 -3.28 -10.58
CA ASP A 144 4.02 -2.77 -11.72
C ASP A 144 5.26 -3.66 -11.96
N PRO A 145 5.39 -4.27 -13.16
CA PRO A 145 6.51 -5.17 -13.46
C PRO A 145 7.89 -4.55 -13.25
N ARG A 146 8.03 -3.27 -13.55
CA ARG A 146 9.30 -2.53 -13.43
C ARG A 146 9.81 -2.49 -11.99
N TYR A 147 8.91 -2.26 -11.04
CA TYR A 147 9.28 -2.17 -9.62
C TYR A 147 9.45 -3.53 -8.97
N VAL A 148 8.71 -4.55 -9.42
CA VAL A 148 8.92 -5.93 -8.97
C VAL A 148 10.33 -6.39 -9.33
N GLU A 149 10.79 -6.15 -10.55
CA GLU A 149 12.13 -6.52 -11.00
C GLU A 149 13.22 -5.98 -10.06
N THR A 150 13.12 -4.70 -9.70
CA THR A 150 14.07 -4.08 -8.78
C THR A 150 13.93 -4.61 -7.36
N PHE A 151 12.72 -4.91 -6.93
CA PHE A 151 12.45 -5.38 -5.55
C PHE A 151 13.01 -6.76 -5.29
N VAL A 152 12.84 -7.69 -6.23
CA VAL A 152 13.26 -9.10 -6.06
C VAL A 152 14.75 -9.32 -6.35
N ALA A 153 15.37 -8.41 -7.06
CA ALA A 153 16.79 -8.51 -7.43
C ALA A 153 17.76 -8.50 -6.24
#